data_1415b6aa00a26448a3cca6261a2e3a04
#
_entry.id   1415b6aa00a26448a3cca6261a2e3a04
#
_cell.length_a   1.000
_cell.length_b   1.000
_cell.length_c   1.000
_cell.angle_alpha   90.00
_cell.angle_beta   90.00
_cell.angle_gamma   90.00
#
_symmetry.space_group_name_H-M   'P 1'
#
loop_
_entity.id
_entity.type
_entity.pdbx_description
1 polymer ?
#
loop_
_entity_poly.entity_id
_entity_poly.type
_entity_poly.pdbx_seq_one_letter_code
_entity_poly.pdbx_strand_id
1 'polypeptide(L)'
;VRAGEELPVDIIDQYLKAHIPGLNGTPQISQFPGGASNLTYLLQYPDRDLVLRRPPFGHKAKSAHDMGREFRILNQLNEGFPYCPKAYVYCTDDSVIGAEFYVMERVNGIILRSELPPELSLDEGQTRALCESFIDKFVDLHNVDYQACGLGDLGKPEGYVKRQIEGWS
;
A
#
# COMPACT_ATOMS: atom_id res chain seq x y z
N VAL A 1 2.75 -3.40 -18.42
CA VAL A 1 1.74 -2.37 -18.11
C VAL A 1 0.58 -2.55 -19.08
N ARG A 2 -0.65 -2.37 -18.64
CA ARG A 2 -1.85 -2.43 -19.51
C ARG A 2 -1.89 -1.21 -20.44
N ALA A 3 -2.43 -1.41 -21.65
CA ALA A 3 -2.58 -0.33 -22.62
C ALA A 3 -3.44 0.82 -22.07
N GLY A 4 -2.94 2.04 -22.14
CA GLY A 4 -3.58 3.24 -21.60
C GLY A 4 -3.38 3.48 -20.10
N GLU A 5 -2.61 2.62 -19.41
CA GLU A 5 -2.24 2.76 -18.00
C GLU A 5 -0.72 2.96 -17.81
N GLU A 6 -0.02 3.31 -18.90
CA GLU A 6 1.41 3.59 -18.87
C GLU A 6 1.72 4.83 -18.04
N LEU A 7 2.85 4.80 -17.36
CA LEU A 7 3.35 5.93 -16.57
C LEU A 7 4.53 6.60 -17.29
N PRO A 8 4.64 7.94 -17.25
CA PRO A 8 5.76 8.67 -17.83
C PRO A 8 7.03 8.46 -16.98
N VAL A 9 7.90 7.53 -17.40
CA VAL A 9 9.08 7.09 -16.63
C VAL A 9 9.97 8.26 -16.25
N ASP A 10 10.31 9.13 -17.21
CA ASP A 10 11.25 10.24 -16.98
C ASP A 10 10.70 11.25 -15.95
N ILE A 11 9.40 11.55 -16.02
CA ILE A 11 8.77 12.50 -15.09
C ILE A 11 8.73 11.92 -13.68
N ILE A 12 8.35 10.65 -13.56
CA ILE A 12 8.32 9.94 -12.27
C ILE A 12 9.73 9.85 -11.69
N ASP A 13 10.72 9.46 -12.48
CA ASP A 13 12.10 9.33 -12.02
C ASP A 13 12.64 10.66 -11.50
N GLN A 14 12.43 11.74 -12.25
CA GLN A 14 12.82 13.08 -11.81
C GLN A 14 12.13 13.49 -10.50
N TYR A 15 10.81 13.27 -10.41
CA TYR A 15 10.06 13.59 -9.20
C TYR A 15 10.55 12.78 -7.99
N LEU A 16 10.72 11.47 -8.16
CA LEU A 16 11.13 10.60 -7.05
C LEU A 16 12.56 10.89 -6.57
N LYS A 17 13.51 11.18 -7.46
CA LYS A 17 14.87 11.57 -7.08
C LYS A 17 14.92 12.88 -6.31
N ALA A 18 13.98 13.79 -6.57
CA ALA A 18 13.89 15.05 -5.81
C ALA A 18 13.33 14.84 -4.39
N HIS A 19 12.58 13.75 -4.13
CA HIS A 19 11.88 13.53 -2.87
C HIS A 19 12.39 12.32 -2.06
N ILE A 20 13.05 11.37 -2.71
CA ILE A 20 13.58 10.14 -2.08
C ILE A 20 15.10 10.12 -2.25
N PRO A 21 15.87 10.43 -1.20
CA PRO A 21 17.33 10.46 -1.30
C PRO A 21 17.93 9.11 -1.70
N GLY A 22 19.00 9.17 -2.50
CA GLY A 22 19.80 8.01 -2.84
C GLY A 22 19.23 7.10 -3.93
N LEU A 23 18.21 7.55 -4.69
CA LEU A 23 17.78 6.84 -5.90
C LEU A 23 18.78 7.04 -7.04
N ASN A 24 19.26 5.93 -7.62
CA ASN A 24 20.23 5.92 -8.71
C ASN A 24 19.68 5.20 -9.95
N GLY A 25 20.14 5.63 -11.12
CA GLY A 25 19.68 5.07 -12.40
C GLY A 25 18.23 5.46 -12.74
N THR A 26 17.63 4.79 -13.69
CA THR A 26 16.25 4.98 -14.14
C THR A 26 15.47 3.69 -13.87
N PRO A 27 14.24 3.76 -13.33
CA PRO A 27 13.51 2.55 -12.99
C PRO A 27 12.92 1.87 -14.22
N GLN A 28 12.85 0.54 -14.19
CA GLN A 28 11.93 -0.20 -15.03
C GLN A 28 10.57 -0.22 -14.34
N ILE A 29 9.51 0.14 -15.07
CA ILE A 29 8.15 0.16 -14.52
C ILE A 29 7.36 -1.03 -15.04
N SER A 30 6.83 -1.82 -14.12
CA SER A 30 5.87 -2.88 -14.40
C SER A 30 4.62 -2.70 -13.54
N GLN A 31 3.51 -3.33 -13.94
CA GLN A 31 2.23 -3.20 -13.25
C GLN A 31 1.83 -4.52 -12.63
N PHE A 32 1.37 -4.50 -11.38
CA PHE A 32 0.81 -5.68 -10.76
C PHE A 32 -0.54 -6.04 -11.42
N PRO A 33 -0.79 -7.32 -11.71
CA PRO A 33 -1.98 -7.75 -12.46
C PRO A 33 -3.29 -7.63 -11.66
N GLY A 34 -3.22 -7.55 -10.33
CA GLY A 34 -4.37 -7.47 -9.44
C GLY A 34 -4.65 -6.05 -8.96
N GLY A 35 -5.88 -5.81 -8.54
CA GLY A 35 -6.34 -4.54 -7.96
C GLY A 35 -7.44 -3.90 -8.81
N ALA A 36 -8.70 -4.14 -8.44
CA ALA A 36 -9.85 -3.53 -9.11
C ALA A 36 -10.05 -2.06 -8.70
N SER A 37 -9.53 -1.68 -7.54
CA SER A 37 -9.80 -0.36 -6.95
C SER A 37 -8.70 0.65 -7.20
N ASN A 38 -7.43 0.27 -7.11
CA ASN A 38 -6.29 1.16 -7.33
C ASN A 38 -5.25 0.49 -8.24
N LEU A 39 -4.55 1.28 -9.03
CA LEU A 39 -3.46 0.80 -9.87
C LEU A 39 -2.17 0.77 -9.04
N THR A 40 -1.47 -0.34 -9.14
CA THR A 40 -0.23 -0.59 -8.39
C THR A 40 0.88 -0.93 -9.36
N TYR A 41 2.00 -0.22 -9.27
CA TYR A 41 3.16 -0.36 -10.14
C TYR A 41 4.39 -0.72 -9.32
N LEU A 42 5.23 -1.56 -9.89
CA LEU A 42 6.57 -1.84 -9.40
C LEU A 42 7.54 -0.92 -10.14
N LEU A 43 8.33 -0.19 -9.40
CA LEU A 43 9.42 0.65 -9.87
C LEU A 43 10.75 -0.01 -9.49
N GLN A 44 11.42 -0.64 -10.45
CA GLN A 44 12.67 -1.36 -10.22
C GLN A 44 13.86 -0.46 -10.55
N TYR A 45 14.44 0.11 -9.50
CA TYR A 45 15.72 0.81 -9.61
C TYR A 45 16.88 -0.19 -9.50
N PRO A 46 18.10 0.15 -9.94
CA PRO A 46 19.24 -0.77 -9.84
C PRO A 46 19.59 -1.19 -8.40
N ASP A 47 19.30 -0.34 -7.43
CA ASP A 47 19.66 -0.53 -6.02
C ASP A 47 18.48 -0.88 -5.11
N ARG A 48 17.25 -0.62 -5.54
CA ARG A 48 16.04 -0.92 -4.75
C ARG A 48 14.77 -0.98 -5.59
N ASP A 49 13.80 -1.71 -5.10
CA ASP A 49 12.45 -1.74 -5.63
C ASP A 49 11.51 -0.86 -4.80
N LEU A 50 10.63 -0.13 -5.48
CA LEU A 50 9.57 0.67 -4.87
C LEU A 50 8.20 0.27 -5.44
N VAL A 51 7.14 0.57 -4.71
CA VAL A 51 5.76 0.37 -5.15
C VAL A 51 5.07 1.73 -5.23
N LEU A 52 4.55 2.07 -6.40
CA LEU A 52 3.72 3.25 -6.61
C LEU A 52 2.25 2.84 -6.67
N ARG A 53 1.41 3.54 -5.92
CA ARG A 53 -0.05 3.37 -6.00
C ARG A 53 -0.73 4.67 -6.38
N ARG A 54 -1.70 4.55 -7.28
CA ARG A 54 -2.54 5.66 -7.73
C ARG A 54 -3.98 5.21 -7.93
N PRO A 55 -4.95 6.15 -7.96
CA PRO A 55 -6.31 5.83 -8.38
C PRO A 55 -6.34 5.36 -9.83
N PRO A 56 -7.40 4.65 -10.25
CA PRO A 56 -7.61 4.30 -11.66
C PRO A 56 -7.79 5.55 -12.53
N PHE A 57 -7.57 5.37 -13.83
CA PHE A 57 -7.88 6.41 -14.80
C PHE A 57 -9.42 6.58 -14.94
N GLY A 58 -9.88 7.81 -15.25
CA GLY A 58 -11.28 8.11 -15.47
C GLY A 58 -12.04 8.59 -14.22
N HIS A 59 -13.36 8.41 -14.21
CA HIS A 59 -14.22 8.89 -13.15
C HIS A 59 -13.98 8.20 -11.81
N LYS A 60 -13.71 9.00 -10.77
CA LYS A 60 -13.46 8.54 -9.39
C LYS A 60 -14.73 8.74 -8.56
N ALA A 61 -15.18 7.73 -7.85
CA ALA A 61 -16.11 7.92 -6.74
C ALA A 61 -15.38 8.71 -5.64
N LYS A 62 -15.99 9.81 -5.17
CA LYS A 62 -15.38 10.79 -4.25
C LYS A 62 -14.77 10.24 -2.96
N SER A 63 -15.06 9.02 -2.56
CA SER A 63 -14.58 8.40 -1.30
C SER A 63 -13.85 7.07 -1.47
N ALA A 64 -13.75 6.54 -2.68
CA ALA A 64 -13.30 5.16 -2.91
C ALA A 64 -11.78 4.99 -3.12
N HIS A 65 -11.03 6.09 -3.31
CA HIS A 65 -9.62 6.03 -3.75
C HIS A 65 -8.79 7.14 -3.08
N ASP A 66 -8.88 7.22 -1.76
CA ASP A 66 -8.19 8.24 -0.97
C ASP A 66 -6.73 7.82 -0.74
N MET A 67 -5.85 8.26 -1.64
CA MET A 67 -4.41 7.97 -1.57
C MET A 67 -3.75 8.64 -0.36
N GLY A 68 -4.23 9.83 0.01
CA GLY A 68 -3.73 10.53 1.19
C GLY A 68 -4.02 9.77 2.48
N ARG A 69 -5.21 9.18 2.59
CA ARG A 69 -5.57 8.32 3.72
C ARG A 69 -4.72 7.05 3.77
N GLU A 70 -4.53 6.37 2.64
CA GLU A 70 -3.66 5.18 2.58
C GLU A 70 -2.23 5.53 2.98
N PHE A 71 -1.66 6.59 2.40
CA PHE A 71 -0.32 7.06 2.73
C PHE A 71 -0.18 7.40 4.21
N ARG A 72 -1.13 8.17 4.76
CA ARG A 72 -1.12 8.55 6.17
C ARG A 72 -1.13 7.34 7.10
N ILE A 73 -1.98 6.34 6.82
CA ILE A 73 -2.03 5.10 7.60
C ILE A 73 -0.66 4.42 7.60
N LEU A 74 -0.07 4.19 6.43
CA LEU A 74 1.21 3.51 6.31
C LEU A 74 2.33 4.29 7.01
N ASN A 75 2.38 5.60 6.81
CA ASN A 75 3.43 6.46 7.37
C ASN A 75 3.38 6.51 8.90
N GLN A 76 2.19 6.62 9.47
CA GLN A 76 2.02 6.73 10.92
C GLN A 76 2.04 5.38 11.63
N LEU A 77 1.50 4.34 11.00
CA LEU A 77 1.47 3.00 11.56
C LEU A 77 2.86 2.36 11.64
N ASN A 78 3.76 2.72 10.73
CA ASN A 78 5.10 2.12 10.65
C ASN A 78 5.91 2.28 11.96
N GLU A 79 5.65 3.31 12.76
CA GLU A 79 6.31 3.51 14.05
C GLU A 79 5.84 2.52 15.13
N GLY A 80 4.57 2.14 15.09
CA GLY A 80 3.96 1.23 16.08
C GLY A 80 3.82 -0.22 15.60
N PHE A 81 3.96 -0.46 14.30
CA PHE A 81 3.79 -1.78 13.68
C PHE A 81 4.82 -2.01 12.56
N PRO A 82 5.95 -2.64 12.86
CA PRO A 82 7.10 -2.73 11.94
C PRO A 82 6.85 -3.64 10.71
N TYR A 83 5.72 -4.33 10.64
CA TYR A 83 5.32 -5.16 9.49
C TYR A 83 4.57 -4.36 8.42
N CYS A 84 4.44 -3.05 8.61
CA CYS A 84 3.86 -2.13 7.65
C CYS A 84 4.96 -1.64 6.68
N PRO A 85 4.74 -1.62 5.36
CA PRO A 85 5.71 -1.07 4.43
C PRO A 85 5.95 0.42 4.70
N LYS A 86 7.21 0.84 4.60
CA LYS A 86 7.58 2.25 4.78
C LYS A 86 7.02 3.08 3.62
N ALA A 87 6.24 4.11 3.95
CA ALA A 87 5.82 5.12 2.98
C ALA A 87 6.92 6.18 2.80
N TYR A 88 7.23 6.54 1.54
CA TYR A 88 8.32 7.47 1.23
C TYR A 88 7.82 8.86 0.84
N VAL A 89 6.86 8.93 -0.05
CA VAL A 89 6.35 10.19 -0.59
C VAL A 89 4.90 10.09 -1.01
N TYR A 90 4.15 11.16 -0.78
CA TYR A 90 2.80 11.36 -1.30
C TYR A 90 2.79 12.61 -2.18
N CYS A 91 2.35 12.45 -3.40
CA CYS A 91 2.25 13.50 -4.40
C CYS A 91 0.78 13.88 -4.60
N THR A 92 0.46 15.15 -4.35
CA THR A 92 -0.87 15.74 -4.59
C THR A 92 -0.91 16.55 -5.89
N ASP A 93 0.23 16.70 -6.57
CA ASP A 93 0.34 17.45 -7.81
C ASP A 93 -0.07 16.58 -9.02
N ASP A 94 -1.27 16.82 -9.51
CA ASP A 94 -1.82 16.11 -10.67
C ASP A 94 -1.02 16.36 -11.95
N SER A 95 -0.18 17.41 -12.02
CA SER A 95 0.63 17.68 -13.20
C SER A 95 1.72 16.64 -13.45
N VAL A 96 2.09 15.86 -12.43
CA VAL A 96 3.15 14.84 -12.51
C VAL A 96 2.70 13.64 -13.34
N ILE A 97 1.56 13.02 -12.97
CA ILE A 97 1.03 11.82 -13.67
C ILE A 97 -0.48 11.85 -13.90
N GLY A 98 -1.11 13.02 -13.84
CA GLY A 98 -2.54 13.17 -14.04
C GLY A 98 -3.41 12.75 -12.85
N ALA A 99 -2.82 12.44 -11.70
CA ALA A 99 -3.53 12.09 -10.46
C ALA A 99 -2.58 12.10 -9.27
N GLU A 100 -3.14 12.26 -8.07
CA GLU A 100 -2.41 11.98 -6.84
C GLU A 100 -1.89 10.55 -6.79
N PHE A 101 -0.76 10.33 -6.12
CA PHE A 101 -0.18 9.00 -5.93
C PHE A 101 0.71 8.98 -4.69
N TYR A 102 1.00 7.79 -4.20
CA TYR A 102 2.05 7.62 -3.20
C TYR A 102 3.01 6.50 -3.56
N VAL A 103 4.20 6.58 -2.96
CA VAL A 103 5.24 5.57 -3.15
C VAL A 103 5.66 5.01 -1.80
N MET A 104 5.79 3.70 -1.76
CA MET A 104 6.17 2.93 -0.57
C MET A 104 7.25 1.90 -0.89
N GLU A 105 7.80 1.33 0.15
CA GLU A 105 8.69 0.19 0.11
C GLU A 105 8.03 -1.00 -0.59
N ARG A 106 8.81 -1.76 -1.37
CA ARG A 106 8.42 -3.09 -1.78
C ARG A 106 8.82 -4.09 -0.70
N VAL A 107 7.84 -4.67 -0.05
CA VAL A 107 8.08 -5.83 0.81
C VAL A 107 8.24 -7.07 -0.08
N ASN A 108 9.41 -7.69 -0.01
CA ASN A 108 9.68 -8.93 -0.72
C ASN A 108 9.16 -10.11 0.11
N GLY A 109 8.41 -11.01 -0.53
CA GLY A 109 7.84 -12.18 0.14
C GLY A 109 6.94 -12.98 -0.79
N ILE A 110 6.42 -14.06 -0.25
CA ILE A 110 5.49 -14.94 -0.93
C ILE A 110 4.06 -14.53 -0.55
N ILE A 111 3.23 -14.22 -1.54
CA ILE A 111 1.82 -13.92 -1.33
C ILE A 111 1.06 -15.25 -1.28
N LEU A 112 0.62 -15.62 -0.09
CA LEU A 112 -0.23 -16.79 0.10
C LEU A 112 -1.66 -16.46 -0.34
N ARG A 113 -2.24 -17.33 -1.17
CA ARG A 113 -3.63 -17.23 -1.64
C ARG A 113 -4.39 -18.49 -1.21
N SER A 114 -5.41 -18.88 -1.96
CA SER A 114 -6.19 -20.11 -1.69
C SER A 114 -5.33 -21.38 -1.73
N GLU A 115 -4.31 -21.40 -2.59
CA GLU A 115 -3.38 -22.51 -2.72
C GLU A 115 -1.96 -22.06 -2.36
N LEU A 116 -1.17 -22.95 -1.78
CA LEU A 116 0.25 -22.72 -1.58
C LEU A 116 0.98 -22.71 -2.94
N PRO A 117 1.95 -21.82 -3.13
CA PRO A 117 2.80 -21.86 -4.32
C PRO A 117 3.51 -23.24 -4.41
N PRO A 118 3.69 -23.79 -5.62
CA PRO A 118 4.30 -25.12 -5.80
C PRO A 118 5.68 -25.28 -5.19
N GLU A 119 6.44 -24.19 -5.10
CA GLU A 119 7.77 -24.11 -4.49
C GLU A 119 7.75 -24.09 -2.95
N LEU A 120 6.59 -23.85 -2.35
CA LEU A 120 6.42 -23.80 -0.90
C LEU A 120 5.73 -25.07 -0.40
N SER A 121 6.53 -26.03 0.05
CA SER A 121 6.05 -27.25 0.71
C SER A 121 6.20 -27.09 2.22
N LEU A 122 5.09 -27.09 2.94
CA LEU A 122 5.06 -26.99 4.40
C LEU A 122 4.56 -28.31 5.00
N ASP A 123 5.25 -28.81 6.00
CA ASP A 123 4.73 -29.88 6.85
C ASP A 123 3.66 -29.35 7.83
N GLU A 124 3.04 -30.26 8.60
CA GLU A 124 1.98 -29.89 9.54
C GLU A 124 2.47 -28.92 10.62
N GLY A 125 3.69 -29.12 11.15
CA GLY A 125 4.27 -28.25 12.17
C GLY A 125 4.58 -26.85 11.61
N GLN A 126 5.12 -26.77 10.41
CA GLN A 126 5.39 -25.51 9.72
C GLN A 126 4.09 -24.76 9.36
N THR A 127 3.08 -25.49 8.91
CA THR A 127 1.76 -24.92 8.62
C THR A 127 1.12 -24.32 9.88
N ARG A 128 1.16 -25.07 10.99
CA ARG A 128 0.68 -24.58 12.30
C ARG A 128 1.43 -23.32 12.73
N ALA A 129 2.76 -23.33 12.70
CA ALA A 129 3.60 -22.21 13.09
C ALA A 129 3.31 -20.96 12.23
N LEU A 130 3.06 -21.14 10.92
CA LEU A 130 2.68 -20.05 10.03
C LEU A 130 1.32 -19.44 10.42
N CYS A 131 0.33 -20.29 10.69
CA CYS A 131 -0.99 -19.84 11.13
C CYS A 131 -0.94 -19.12 12.49
N GLU A 132 -0.22 -19.65 13.45
CA GLU A 132 -0.01 -19.04 14.77
C GLU A 132 0.67 -17.68 14.62
N SER A 133 1.76 -17.59 13.85
CA SER A 133 2.46 -16.34 13.57
C SER A 133 1.56 -15.31 12.89
N PHE A 134 0.69 -15.73 11.95
CA PHE A 134 -0.28 -14.82 11.32
C PHE A 134 -1.25 -14.25 12.34
N ILE A 135 -1.81 -15.09 13.21
CA ILE A 135 -2.74 -14.64 14.26
C ILE A 135 -2.04 -13.71 15.24
N ASP A 136 -0.81 -14.04 15.66
CA ASP A 136 -0.03 -13.18 16.56
C ASP A 136 0.16 -11.78 15.95
N LYS A 137 0.56 -11.70 14.68
CA LYS A 137 0.74 -10.41 13.99
C LYS A 137 -0.58 -9.67 13.78
N PHE A 138 -1.68 -10.38 13.59
CA PHE A 138 -3.01 -9.77 13.51
C PHE A 138 -3.44 -9.20 14.87
N VAL A 139 -3.15 -9.90 15.97
CA VAL A 139 -3.37 -9.40 17.34
C VAL A 139 -2.47 -8.21 17.64
N ASP A 140 -1.18 -8.27 17.28
CA ASP A 140 -0.24 -7.14 17.42
C ASP A 140 -0.80 -5.88 16.73
N LEU A 141 -1.29 -6.00 15.50
CA LEU A 141 -1.90 -4.90 14.76
C LEU A 141 -3.13 -4.32 15.48
N HIS A 142 -3.99 -5.19 16.02
CA HIS A 142 -5.20 -4.76 16.73
C HIS A 142 -4.91 -4.11 18.11
N ASN A 143 -3.73 -4.36 18.67
CA ASN A 143 -3.29 -3.77 19.92
C ASN A 143 -2.46 -2.49 19.74
N VAL A 144 -2.22 -2.07 18.50
CA VAL A 144 -1.54 -0.80 18.24
C VAL A 144 -2.35 0.36 18.84
N ASP A 145 -1.69 1.19 19.63
CA ASP A 145 -2.27 2.46 20.08
C ASP A 145 -2.35 3.42 18.89
N TYR A 146 -3.45 3.33 18.15
CA TYR A 146 -3.69 4.16 16.97
C TYR A 146 -3.76 5.66 17.29
N GLN A 147 -4.09 6.03 18.53
CA GLN A 147 -4.09 7.42 18.97
C GLN A 147 -2.66 7.93 19.16
N ALA A 148 -1.80 7.14 19.81
CA ALA A 148 -0.39 7.46 19.95
C ALA A 148 0.32 7.53 18.58
N CYS A 149 -0.10 6.71 17.61
CA CYS A 149 0.36 6.78 16.22
C CYS A 149 -0.21 7.97 15.43
N GLY A 150 -1.03 8.85 16.02
CA GLY A 150 -1.61 10.00 15.33
C GLY A 150 -2.73 9.65 14.34
N LEU A 151 -3.38 8.50 14.51
CA LEU A 151 -4.50 8.03 13.68
C LEU A 151 -5.87 8.21 14.33
N GLY A 152 -5.95 8.91 15.48
CA GLY A 152 -7.17 9.04 16.28
C GLY A 152 -8.34 9.75 15.57
N ASP A 153 -8.06 10.58 14.58
CA ASP A 153 -9.04 11.31 13.76
C ASP A 153 -9.37 10.62 12.42
N LEU A 154 -8.76 9.46 12.14
CA LEU A 154 -8.94 8.74 10.87
C LEU A 154 -10.37 8.24 10.65
N GLY A 155 -11.11 8.04 11.73
CA GLY A 155 -12.49 7.56 11.73
C GLY A 155 -13.30 8.10 12.88
N LYS A 156 -14.54 7.63 12.98
CA LYS A 156 -15.47 7.95 14.09
C LYS A 156 -15.79 6.64 14.82
N PRO A 157 -14.97 6.21 15.80
CA PRO A 157 -15.15 4.92 16.48
C PRO A 157 -16.45 4.86 17.29
N GLU A 158 -16.81 5.99 17.95
CA GLU A 158 -18.01 6.04 18.77
C GLU A 158 -19.29 5.93 17.93
N GLY A 159 -20.23 5.13 18.41
CA GLY A 159 -21.53 4.95 17.77
C GLY A 159 -21.47 4.25 16.39
N TYR A 160 -20.38 3.55 16.06
CA TYR A 160 -20.21 2.89 14.76
C TYR A 160 -21.38 1.96 14.43
N VAL A 161 -21.73 1.04 15.33
CA VAL A 161 -22.83 0.06 15.13
C VAL A 161 -24.14 0.78 14.88
N LYS A 162 -24.47 1.82 15.68
CA LYS A 162 -25.67 2.60 15.51
C LYS A 162 -25.76 3.23 14.12
N ARG A 163 -24.66 3.90 13.68
CA ARG A 163 -24.61 4.52 12.34
C ARG A 163 -24.74 3.51 11.21
N GLN A 164 -24.19 2.30 11.39
CA GLN A 164 -24.34 1.25 10.37
C GLN A 164 -25.81 0.80 10.26
N ILE A 165 -26.47 0.56 11.38
CA ILE A 165 -27.90 0.16 11.39
C ILE A 165 -28.77 1.26 10.77
N GLU A 166 -28.60 2.51 11.18
CA GLU A 166 -29.35 3.67 10.65
C GLU A 166 -29.09 3.94 9.16
N GLY A 167 -27.90 3.63 8.67
CA GLY A 167 -27.54 3.83 7.25
C GLY A 167 -28.05 2.73 6.31
N TRP A 168 -28.47 1.57 6.85
CA TRP A 168 -29.04 0.45 6.08
C TRP A 168 -30.58 0.37 6.20
N SER A 169 -31.19 1.24 6.97
CA SER A 169 -32.65 1.36 7.15
C SER A 169 -33.25 2.39 6.21
#